data_6b6342066866fb41d50b458a6b58c1db
#
_entry.id   6b6342066866fb41d50b458a6b58c1db
#
_cell.length_a   1.000
_cell.length_b   1.000
_cell.length_c   1.000
_cell.angle_alpha   90.00
_cell.angle_beta   90.00
_cell.angle_gamma   90.00
#
_symmetry.space_group_name_H-M   'P 1'
#
loop_
_entity.id
_entity.type
_entity.pdbx_description
1 polymer ?
#
loop_
_entity_poly.entity_id
_entity_poly.type
_entity_poly.pdbx_seq_one_letter_code
_entity_poly.pdbx_strand_id
1 'polypeptide(L)'
;MKDIVIIGAGFAARQLIRQLRKLDAHCPIRLITADSGDEYNKPDLSHVMSLQQHADDLTKMQATTFAEENRITLLANTRVTAIDRHTQQVVCGTERYDYHKLVFATGASAIVPPIPGCEHMLTLNSQQEYRTHESRLWQAERILVLGAGLIGTELAMDLGRAGKQVTLVDCASSILPALMPPEVSARLQFTLTQQGVSLHLNTTLQQLEKTETGVRATFTDGRNVDVDDVLSAIGLQPNTQLAKAAGLAVQKGIQTNTQLQTSDPQIYALGDCAEIGGKLLPFLQPIQLSAMTLAKNLLGASEALALPPMLVKIKTPLFPLQMAGDTTSGDLHWQQEWNEQGMVAKALDSQQVLRAFVVGGERMKEAFPLLRQLSTVTSTTA
;
A
#
# COMPACT_ATOMS: atom_id res chain seq x y z
N MET A 1 -0.54 -26.62 23.51
CA MET A 1 0.02 -25.23 23.58
C MET A 1 -0.91 -24.37 22.75
N LYS A 2 -1.33 -23.18 23.26
CA LYS A 2 -2.22 -22.31 22.47
C LYS A 2 -1.42 -21.69 21.32
N ASP A 3 -2.07 -21.46 20.15
CA ASP A 3 -1.44 -21.00 18.92
C ASP A 3 -1.09 -19.49 18.96
N ILE A 4 -0.09 -19.08 18.16
CA ILE A 4 -0.02 -17.73 17.63
C ILE A 4 -1.01 -17.66 16.46
N VAL A 5 -2.08 -16.90 16.63
CA VAL A 5 -3.09 -16.73 15.57
C VAL A 5 -2.78 -15.46 14.78
N ILE A 6 -2.74 -15.57 13.46
CA ILE A 6 -2.51 -14.45 12.53
C ILE A 6 -3.75 -14.29 11.64
N ILE A 7 -4.33 -13.09 11.61
CA ILE A 7 -5.51 -12.78 10.79
C ILE A 7 -5.06 -12.01 9.54
N GLY A 8 -5.30 -12.59 8.37
CA GLY A 8 -4.89 -12.08 7.06
C GLY A 8 -3.65 -12.78 6.53
N ALA A 9 -3.63 -13.13 5.23
CA ALA A 9 -2.57 -13.91 4.58
C ALA A 9 -1.71 -13.08 3.61
N GLY A 10 -1.78 -11.75 3.67
CA GLY A 10 -1.02 -10.86 2.81
C GLY A 10 0.48 -10.85 3.11
N PHE A 11 1.20 -9.93 2.46
CA PHE A 11 2.66 -9.80 2.56
C PHE A 11 3.16 -9.74 4.01
N ALA A 12 2.51 -8.96 4.87
CA ALA A 12 2.89 -8.77 6.27
C ALA A 12 2.86 -10.10 7.06
N ALA A 13 1.77 -10.86 6.95
CA ALA A 13 1.62 -12.16 7.61
C ALA A 13 2.68 -13.17 7.15
N ARG A 14 2.94 -13.23 5.85
CA ARG A 14 3.92 -14.15 5.26
C ARG A 14 5.34 -13.81 5.71
N GLN A 15 5.71 -12.52 5.74
CA GLN A 15 7.00 -12.10 6.25
C GLN A 15 7.14 -12.48 7.73
N LEU A 16 6.10 -12.26 8.54
CA LEU A 16 6.10 -12.63 9.95
C LEU A 16 6.29 -14.14 10.15
N ILE A 17 5.52 -14.97 9.43
CA ILE A 17 5.62 -16.43 9.52
C ILE A 17 7.03 -16.91 9.16
N ARG A 18 7.60 -16.40 8.06
CA ARG A 18 8.97 -16.74 7.65
C ARG A 18 10.01 -16.34 8.72
N GLN A 19 9.83 -15.19 9.38
CA GLN A 19 10.74 -14.77 10.45
C GLN A 19 10.54 -15.62 11.72
N LEU A 20 9.32 -15.95 12.09
CA LEU A 20 9.05 -16.88 13.21
C LEU A 20 9.71 -18.22 12.96
N ARG A 21 9.59 -18.80 11.76
CA ARG A 21 10.21 -20.10 11.42
C ARG A 21 11.74 -20.09 11.45
N LYS A 22 12.36 -18.95 11.14
CA LYS A 22 13.83 -18.79 11.30
C LYS A 22 14.27 -18.82 12.78
N LEU A 23 13.42 -18.33 13.67
CA LEU A 23 13.71 -18.22 15.10
C LEU A 23 13.25 -19.48 15.88
N ASP A 24 12.10 -20.02 15.54
CA ASP A 24 11.49 -21.21 16.13
C ASP A 24 10.76 -22.04 15.08
N ALA A 25 11.33 -23.19 14.75
CA ALA A 25 10.79 -24.12 13.75
C ALA A 25 9.48 -24.82 14.20
N HIS A 26 9.13 -24.75 15.50
CA HIS A 26 8.08 -25.57 16.10
C HIS A 26 6.96 -24.77 16.78
N CYS A 27 7.08 -23.45 16.96
CA CYS A 27 6.00 -22.68 17.56
C CYS A 27 4.69 -22.87 16.77
N PRO A 28 3.56 -23.17 17.43
CA PRO A 28 2.31 -23.41 16.75
C PRO A 28 1.75 -22.08 16.17
N ILE A 29 1.49 -22.08 14.86
CA ILE A 29 0.97 -20.90 14.14
C ILE A 29 -0.31 -21.32 13.42
N ARG A 30 -1.34 -20.51 13.56
CA ARG A 30 -2.58 -20.61 12.80
C ARG A 30 -2.79 -19.34 11.99
N LEU A 31 -2.90 -19.50 10.67
CA LEU A 31 -3.19 -18.44 9.73
C LEU A 31 -4.64 -18.50 9.29
N ILE A 32 -5.39 -17.41 9.49
CA ILE A 32 -6.81 -17.32 9.13
C ILE A 32 -6.98 -16.22 8.10
N THR A 33 -7.57 -16.52 6.95
CA THR A 33 -7.78 -15.54 5.88
C THR A 33 -9.14 -15.70 5.23
N ALA A 34 -9.76 -14.58 4.87
CA ALA A 34 -11.09 -14.52 4.26
C ALA A 34 -11.08 -14.87 2.75
N ASP A 35 -9.91 -14.93 2.13
CA ASP A 35 -9.68 -15.30 0.73
C ASP A 35 -8.95 -16.65 0.62
N SER A 36 -8.47 -17.00 -0.59
CA SER A 36 -7.69 -18.23 -0.81
C SER A 36 -6.38 -18.26 -0.02
N GLY A 37 -5.84 -17.08 0.29
CA GLY A 37 -4.55 -16.92 0.93
C GLY A 37 -3.35 -17.21 0.03
N ASP A 38 -3.49 -17.28 -1.28
CA ASP A 38 -2.39 -17.49 -2.20
C ASP A 38 -1.36 -16.33 -2.15
N GLU A 39 -0.10 -16.67 -2.36
CA GLU A 39 0.97 -15.67 -2.38
C GLU A 39 1.08 -15.02 -3.74
N TYR A 40 0.98 -13.72 -3.76
CA TYR A 40 1.27 -12.88 -4.92
C TYR A 40 1.98 -11.59 -4.48
N ASN A 41 2.56 -10.89 -5.43
CA ASN A 41 3.22 -9.62 -5.15
C ASN A 41 2.24 -8.47 -5.43
N LYS A 42 1.61 -7.93 -4.39
CA LYS A 42 0.59 -6.87 -4.50
C LYS A 42 1.04 -5.67 -5.37
N PRO A 43 2.29 -5.18 -5.31
CA PRO A 43 2.76 -4.13 -6.21
C PRO A 43 2.75 -4.47 -7.71
N ASP A 44 2.61 -5.74 -8.11
CA ASP A 44 2.54 -6.11 -9.53
C ASP A 44 1.16 -5.78 -10.13
N LEU A 45 0.13 -5.57 -9.29
CA LEU A 45 -1.21 -5.17 -9.72
C LEU A 45 -1.23 -3.86 -10.52
N SER A 46 -0.29 -2.94 -10.29
CA SER A 46 -0.17 -1.70 -11.06
C SER A 46 0.53 -1.87 -12.42
N HIS A 47 0.84 -3.10 -12.85
CA HIS A 47 1.54 -3.39 -14.10
C HIS A 47 0.92 -4.53 -14.92
N VAL A 48 -0.24 -5.04 -14.52
CA VAL A 48 -0.88 -6.23 -15.11
C VAL A 48 -1.28 -6.03 -16.56
N MET A 49 -1.72 -4.82 -16.92
CA MET A 49 -2.26 -4.56 -18.25
C MET A 49 -1.15 -4.53 -19.32
N SER A 50 -0.08 -3.77 -19.10
CA SER A 50 1.03 -3.71 -20.06
C SER A 50 1.87 -5.00 -20.12
N LEU A 51 1.87 -5.79 -19.05
CA LEU A 51 2.51 -7.11 -18.98
C LEU A 51 1.60 -8.24 -19.46
N GLN A 52 0.36 -7.95 -19.82
CA GLN A 52 -0.64 -8.92 -20.26
C GLN A 52 -0.82 -10.10 -19.29
N GLN A 53 -0.83 -9.81 -17.99
CA GLN A 53 -0.98 -10.80 -16.94
C GLN A 53 -2.44 -10.91 -16.51
N HIS A 54 -2.98 -12.11 -16.47
CA HIS A 54 -4.26 -12.42 -15.84
C HIS A 54 -4.13 -12.55 -14.33
N ALA A 55 -5.25 -12.53 -13.63
CA ALA A 55 -5.24 -12.60 -12.16
C ALA A 55 -4.53 -13.87 -11.64
N ASP A 56 -4.70 -15.01 -12.30
CA ASP A 56 -4.08 -16.27 -11.90
C ASP A 56 -2.57 -16.29 -12.13
N ASP A 57 -2.06 -15.57 -13.13
CA ASP A 57 -0.62 -15.46 -13.43
C ASP A 57 0.15 -14.76 -12.30
N LEU A 58 -0.53 -14.01 -11.46
CA LEU A 58 0.08 -13.32 -10.31
C LEU A 58 0.42 -14.28 -9.17
N THR A 59 -0.20 -15.47 -9.11
CA THR A 59 0.03 -16.44 -8.04
C THR A 59 1.43 -17.02 -8.12
N LYS A 60 2.24 -16.74 -7.09
CA LYS A 60 3.61 -17.25 -6.97
C LYS A 60 3.70 -18.56 -6.20
N MET A 61 2.78 -18.73 -5.23
CA MET A 61 2.73 -19.92 -4.39
C MET A 61 1.30 -20.12 -3.89
N GLN A 62 0.80 -21.35 -3.98
CA GLN A 62 -0.49 -21.74 -3.39
C GLN A 62 -0.42 -21.64 -1.86
N ALA A 63 -1.52 -21.23 -1.24
CA ALA A 63 -1.58 -21.09 0.22
C ALA A 63 -1.33 -22.40 0.96
N THR A 64 -1.76 -23.53 0.40
CA THR A 64 -1.52 -24.87 0.95
C THR A 64 -0.04 -25.23 0.95
N THR A 65 0.66 -24.99 -0.17
CA THR A 65 2.11 -25.20 -0.26
C THR A 65 2.86 -24.35 0.76
N PHE A 66 2.48 -23.05 0.88
CA PHE A 66 3.07 -22.19 1.89
C PHE A 66 2.85 -22.71 3.32
N ALA A 67 1.65 -23.23 3.59
CA ALA A 67 1.30 -23.78 4.90
C ALA A 67 2.13 -25.03 5.23
N GLU A 68 2.30 -25.92 4.27
CA GLU A 68 3.11 -27.14 4.39
C GLU A 68 4.58 -26.81 4.64
N GLU A 69 5.18 -25.97 3.79
CA GLU A 69 6.59 -25.57 3.91
C GLU A 69 6.89 -24.89 5.25
N ASN A 70 5.94 -24.09 5.74
CA ASN A 70 6.11 -23.37 7.01
C ASN A 70 5.49 -24.10 8.20
N ARG A 71 4.93 -25.30 8.04
CA ARG A 71 4.32 -26.12 9.10
C ARG A 71 3.33 -25.33 9.94
N ILE A 72 2.36 -24.67 9.28
CA ILE A 72 1.31 -23.88 9.91
C ILE A 72 -0.06 -24.49 9.66
N THR A 73 -1.01 -24.21 10.54
CA THR A 73 -2.42 -24.51 10.31
C THR A 73 -3.02 -23.36 9.49
N LEU A 74 -3.50 -23.65 8.28
CA LEU A 74 -4.17 -22.67 7.41
C LEU A 74 -5.69 -22.86 7.47
N LEU A 75 -6.41 -21.75 7.68
CA LEU A 75 -7.85 -21.64 7.52
C LEU A 75 -8.12 -20.62 6.40
N ALA A 76 -8.10 -21.09 5.16
CA ALA A 76 -8.43 -20.28 3.98
C ALA A 76 -9.95 -20.12 3.84
N ASN A 77 -10.40 -19.11 3.09
CA ASN A 77 -11.80 -18.78 2.87
C ASN A 77 -12.62 -18.70 4.18
N THR A 78 -11.96 -18.31 5.27
CA THR A 78 -12.51 -18.27 6.61
C THR A 78 -12.44 -16.84 7.15
N ARG A 79 -13.60 -16.22 7.35
CA ARG A 79 -13.71 -14.86 7.85
C ARG A 79 -13.79 -14.84 9.37
N VAL A 80 -12.89 -14.13 10.01
CA VAL A 80 -12.99 -13.80 11.43
C VAL A 80 -14.11 -12.76 11.61
N THR A 81 -15.07 -13.07 12.46
CA THR A 81 -16.25 -12.23 12.72
C THR A 81 -16.19 -11.49 14.06
N ALA A 82 -15.49 -12.05 15.05
CA ALA A 82 -15.30 -11.41 16.36
C ALA A 82 -14.02 -11.91 17.05
N ILE A 83 -13.58 -11.19 18.06
CA ILE A 83 -12.50 -11.55 18.97
C ILE A 83 -13.01 -11.40 20.39
N ASP A 84 -12.96 -12.49 21.16
CA ASP A 84 -13.20 -12.47 22.60
C ASP A 84 -11.84 -12.38 23.34
N ARG A 85 -11.55 -11.21 23.87
CA ARG A 85 -10.30 -10.92 24.58
C ARG A 85 -10.26 -11.57 25.96
N HIS A 86 -11.41 -11.80 26.59
CA HIS A 86 -11.47 -12.39 27.93
C HIS A 86 -11.15 -13.89 27.88
N THR A 87 -11.71 -14.59 26.91
CA THR A 87 -11.45 -16.02 26.71
C THR A 87 -10.24 -16.29 25.82
N GLN A 88 -9.66 -15.24 25.21
CA GLN A 88 -8.60 -15.34 24.21
C GLN A 88 -8.99 -16.24 23.04
N GLN A 89 -10.12 -15.93 22.42
CA GLN A 89 -10.67 -16.68 21.29
C GLN A 89 -10.92 -15.79 20.07
N VAL A 90 -10.65 -16.35 18.89
CA VAL A 90 -11.06 -15.81 17.60
C VAL A 90 -12.29 -16.56 17.14
N VAL A 91 -13.32 -15.83 16.70
CA VAL A 91 -14.61 -16.39 16.26
C VAL A 91 -14.72 -16.35 14.75
N CYS A 92 -15.03 -17.48 14.13
CA CYS A 92 -15.23 -17.64 12.68
C CYS A 92 -16.59 -18.33 12.46
N GLY A 93 -17.68 -17.55 12.33
CA GLY A 93 -19.03 -18.11 12.29
C GLY A 93 -19.38 -18.81 13.61
N THR A 94 -19.57 -20.13 13.57
CA THR A 94 -19.84 -20.96 14.76
C THR A 94 -18.58 -21.48 15.44
N GLU A 95 -17.46 -21.49 14.73
CA GLU A 95 -16.20 -22.03 15.22
C GLU A 95 -15.44 -21.01 16.07
N ARG A 96 -14.70 -21.52 17.07
CA ARG A 96 -13.85 -20.71 17.96
C ARG A 96 -12.46 -21.32 18.05
N TYR A 97 -11.47 -20.46 17.98
CA TYR A 97 -10.06 -20.86 18.03
C TYR A 97 -9.33 -20.09 19.13
N ASP A 98 -8.75 -20.82 20.07
CA ASP A 98 -7.94 -20.24 21.15
C ASP A 98 -6.65 -19.65 20.60
N TYR A 99 -6.20 -18.51 21.17
CA TYR A 99 -4.87 -17.97 20.91
C TYR A 99 -4.08 -17.75 22.21
N HIS A 100 -2.76 -17.88 22.12
CA HIS A 100 -1.85 -17.37 23.12
C HIS A 100 -1.48 -15.92 22.79
N LYS A 101 -1.20 -15.65 21.52
CA LYS A 101 -0.97 -14.31 20.96
C LYS A 101 -1.74 -14.16 19.66
N LEU A 102 -2.28 -12.98 19.44
CA LEU A 102 -3.06 -12.67 18.26
C LEU A 102 -2.35 -11.55 17.46
N VAL A 103 -2.30 -11.71 16.15
CA VAL A 103 -1.69 -10.72 15.26
C VAL A 103 -2.68 -10.28 14.18
N PHE A 104 -2.97 -9.00 14.11
CA PHE A 104 -3.65 -8.39 12.98
C PHE A 104 -2.66 -8.14 11.83
N ALA A 105 -2.93 -8.74 10.69
CA ALA A 105 -2.27 -8.50 9.42
C ALA A 105 -3.31 -8.28 8.31
N THR A 106 -4.40 -7.59 8.67
CA THR A 106 -5.62 -7.43 7.87
C THR A 106 -5.49 -6.42 6.73
N GLY A 107 -4.36 -5.73 6.62
CA GLY A 107 -4.06 -4.81 5.53
C GLY A 107 -4.97 -3.59 5.48
N ALA A 108 -5.18 -3.06 4.28
CA ALA A 108 -6.01 -1.90 4.01
C ALA A 108 -6.86 -2.12 2.76
N SER A 109 -7.99 -1.45 2.68
CA SER A 109 -8.92 -1.46 1.54
C SER A 109 -8.81 -0.16 0.74
N ALA A 110 -9.05 -0.21 -0.56
CA ALA A 110 -9.09 0.97 -1.40
C ALA A 110 -10.26 1.88 -0.99
N ILE A 111 -10.01 3.19 -0.99
CA ILE A 111 -11.03 4.18 -0.71
C ILE A 111 -11.84 4.42 -1.99
N VAL A 112 -13.17 4.37 -1.87
CA VAL A 112 -14.12 4.82 -2.89
C VAL A 112 -14.82 6.06 -2.32
N PRO A 113 -14.81 7.21 -3.03
CA PRO A 113 -15.43 8.42 -2.52
C PRO A 113 -16.96 8.25 -2.46
N PRO A 114 -17.63 8.77 -1.40
CA PRO A 114 -19.08 8.64 -1.24
C PRO A 114 -19.84 9.67 -2.10
N ILE A 115 -19.75 9.52 -3.41
CA ILE A 115 -20.43 10.38 -4.39
C ILE A 115 -21.53 9.60 -5.13
N PRO A 116 -22.54 10.27 -5.73
CA PRO A 116 -23.53 9.60 -6.55
C PRO A 116 -22.89 8.78 -7.67
N GLY A 117 -23.32 7.52 -7.82
CA GLY A 117 -22.78 6.59 -8.82
C GLY A 117 -21.44 5.92 -8.45
N CYS A 118 -21.00 6.06 -7.19
CA CYS A 118 -19.73 5.45 -6.75
C CYS A 118 -19.69 3.91 -6.88
N GLU A 119 -20.84 3.25 -6.96
CA GLU A 119 -20.98 1.81 -7.21
C GLU A 119 -20.48 1.38 -8.59
N HIS A 120 -20.26 2.32 -9.51
CA HIS A 120 -19.68 2.06 -10.84
C HIS A 120 -18.15 2.07 -10.83
N MET A 121 -17.53 2.49 -9.71
CA MET A 121 -16.07 2.50 -9.58
C MET A 121 -15.53 1.10 -9.30
N LEU A 122 -14.41 0.79 -9.94
CA LEU A 122 -13.60 -0.37 -9.65
C LEU A 122 -12.47 0.00 -8.70
N THR A 123 -12.02 -0.99 -7.94
CA THR A 123 -10.77 -0.92 -7.18
C THR A 123 -9.83 -2.02 -7.63
N LEU A 124 -8.52 -1.79 -7.49
CA LEU A 124 -7.48 -2.74 -7.86
C LEU A 124 -6.46 -2.86 -6.72
N ASN A 125 -6.89 -3.44 -5.60
CA ASN A 125 -6.12 -3.50 -4.37
C ASN A 125 -5.74 -4.94 -3.95
N SER A 126 -6.33 -5.94 -4.61
CA SER A 126 -6.03 -7.36 -4.37
C SER A 126 -6.14 -8.17 -5.66
N GLN A 127 -5.49 -9.34 -5.68
CA GLN A 127 -5.62 -10.31 -6.77
C GLN A 127 -7.10 -10.72 -6.97
N GLN A 128 -7.85 -10.84 -5.87
CA GLN A 128 -9.27 -11.19 -5.93
C GLN A 128 -10.12 -10.08 -6.57
N GLU A 129 -9.85 -8.81 -6.25
CA GLU A 129 -10.49 -7.68 -6.93
C GLU A 129 -10.15 -7.67 -8.43
N TYR A 130 -8.88 -7.87 -8.76
CA TYR A 130 -8.46 -7.97 -10.16
C TYR A 130 -9.17 -9.11 -10.87
N ARG A 131 -9.23 -10.32 -10.31
CA ARG A 131 -9.95 -11.47 -10.89
C ARG A 131 -11.42 -11.15 -11.16
N THR A 132 -12.06 -10.37 -10.27
CA THR A 132 -13.45 -9.97 -10.43
C THR A 132 -13.64 -8.96 -11.57
N HIS A 133 -12.64 -8.09 -11.82
CA HIS A 133 -12.77 -6.95 -12.72
C HIS A 133 -11.95 -7.07 -14.00
N GLU A 134 -11.07 -8.07 -14.13
CA GLU A 134 -10.12 -8.17 -15.24
C GLU A 134 -10.79 -8.16 -16.60
N SER A 135 -11.89 -8.89 -16.79
CA SER A 135 -12.61 -8.94 -18.07
C SER A 135 -13.11 -7.54 -18.52
N ARG A 136 -13.64 -6.74 -17.57
CA ARG A 136 -14.07 -5.37 -17.84
C ARG A 136 -12.88 -4.48 -18.21
N LEU A 137 -11.80 -4.55 -17.44
CA LEU A 137 -10.59 -3.77 -17.66
C LEU A 137 -9.94 -4.10 -19.01
N TRP A 138 -9.95 -5.37 -19.42
CA TRP A 138 -9.42 -5.78 -20.71
C TRP A 138 -10.27 -5.25 -21.88
N GLN A 139 -11.59 -5.24 -21.76
CA GLN A 139 -12.52 -4.77 -22.77
C GLN A 139 -12.59 -3.23 -22.84
N ALA A 140 -12.41 -2.55 -21.72
CA ALA A 140 -12.46 -1.09 -21.67
C ALA A 140 -11.37 -0.47 -22.55
N GLU A 141 -11.72 0.52 -23.37
CA GLU A 141 -10.80 1.32 -24.18
C GLU A 141 -10.48 2.65 -23.49
N ARG A 142 -11.48 3.27 -22.84
CA ARG A 142 -11.39 4.57 -22.18
C ARG A 142 -11.53 4.36 -20.68
N ILE A 143 -10.50 4.68 -19.92
CA ILE A 143 -10.47 4.47 -18.47
C ILE A 143 -10.15 5.76 -17.75
N LEU A 144 -10.99 6.11 -16.77
CA LEU A 144 -10.70 7.18 -15.82
C LEU A 144 -10.04 6.59 -14.58
N VAL A 145 -8.88 7.14 -14.20
CA VAL A 145 -8.20 6.84 -12.95
C VAL A 145 -8.38 8.04 -12.01
N LEU A 146 -9.07 7.84 -10.89
CA LEU A 146 -9.30 8.86 -9.89
C LEU A 146 -8.24 8.77 -8.79
N GLY A 147 -7.46 9.85 -8.65
CA GLY A 147 -6.32 9.96 -7.73
C GLY A 147 -4.98 9.84 -8.46
N ALA A 148 -4.17 10.91 -8.42
CA ALA A 148 -2.84 10.96 -9.01
C ALA A 148 -1.71 10.77 -7.97
N GLY A 149 -2.00 10.03 -6.91
CA GLY A 149 -0.99 9.50 -5.97
C GLY A 149 -0.12 8.42 -6.60
N LEU A 150 0.67 7.71 -5.79
CA LEU A 150 1.61 6.70 -6.26
C LEU A 150 0.93 5.62 -7.13
N ILE A 151 -0.10 4.98 -6.59
CA ILE A 151 -0.80 3.87 -7.26
C ILE A 151 -1.53 4.37 -8.52
N GLY A 152 -2.25 5.51 -8.43
CA GLY A 152 -2.99 6.03 -9.59
C GLY A 152 -2.06 6.47 -10.73
N THR A 153 -0.91 7.04 -10.41
CA THR A 153 0.11 7.39 -11.42
C THR A 153 0.71 6.15 -12.08
N GLU A 154 1.02 5.09 -11.31
CA GLU A 154 1.51 3.82 -11.86
C GLU A 154 0.45 3.14 -12.72
N LEU A 155 -0.81 3.08 -12.28
CA LEU A 155 -1.93 2.53 -13.05
C LEU A 155 -2.18 3.30 -14.36
N ALA A 156 -2.18 4.64 -14.31
CA ALA A 156 -2.37 5.46 -15.50
C ALA A 156 -1.27 5.21 -16.54
N MET A 157 -0.03 5.04 -16.09
CA MET A 157 1.10 4.70 -16.97
C MET A 157 0.98 3.28 -17.54
N ASP A 158 0.58 2.31 -16.73
CA ASP A 158 0.41 0.92 -17.16
C ASP A 158 -0.69 0.78 -18.22
N LEU A 159 -1.85 1.37 -17.94
CA LEU A 159 -3.00 1.40 -18.86
C LEU A 159 -2.66 2.12 -20.18
N GLY A 160 -1.98 3.26 -20.11
CA GLY A 160 -1.51 3.98 -21.30
C GLY A 160 -0.56 3.14 -22.16
N ARG A 161 0.39 2.43 -21.53
CA ARG A 161 1.30 1.48 -22.21
C ARG A 161 0.57 0.27 -22.80
N ALA A 162 -0.54 -0.12 -22.21
CA ALA A 162 -1.42 -1.16 -22.74
C ALA A 162 -2.34 -0.65 -23.89
N GLY A 163 -2.17 0.59 -24.33
CA GLY A 163 -2.91 1.19 -25.44
C GLY A 163 -4.28 1.76 -25.07
N LYS A 164 -4.60 1.88 -23.78
CA LYS A 164 -5.86 2.47 -23.32
C LYS A 164 -5.82 4.01 -23.37
N GLN A 165 -6.97 4.63 -23.62
CA GLN A 165 -7.16 6.07 -23.47
C GLN A 165 -7.40 6.38 -21.99
N VAL A 166 -6.43 7.01 -21.34
CA VAL A 166 -6.48 7.22 -19.89
C VAL A 166 -6.74 8.68 -19.55
N THR A 167 -7.71 8.93 -18.68
CA THR A 167 -7.91 10.23 -18.01
C THR A 167 -7.52 10.08 -16.54
N LEU A 168 -6.43 10.75 -16.12
CA LEU A 168 -5.98 10.78 -14.73
C LEU A 168 -6.46 12.06 -14.05
N VAL A 169 -7.21 11.90 -12.94
CA VAL A 169 -7.90 13.00 -12.26
C VAL A 169 -7.39 13.16 -10.83
N ASP A 170 -7.10 14.39 -10.41
CA ASP A 170 -6.78 14.70 -9.00
C ASP A 170 -7.22 16.11 -8.60
N CYS A 171 -7.57 16.29 -7.33
CA CYS A 171 -7.87 17.61 -6.76
C CYS A 171 -6.62 18.47 -6.56
N ALA A 172 -5.44 17.87 -6.51
CA ALA A 172 -4.16 18.57 -6.41
C ALA A 172 -3.73 19.19 -7.76
N SER A 173 -2.82 20.16 -7.70
CA SER A 173 -2.27 20.83 -8.86
C SER A 173 -1.20 20.02 -9.61
N SER A 174 -0.73 18.94 -9.03
CA SER A 174 0.30 18.06 -9.61
C SER A 174 0.04 16.59 -9.27
N ILE A 175 0.67 15.69 -10.02
CA ILE A 175 0.72 14.26 -9.66
C ILE A 175 1.70 14.06 -8.50
N LEU A 176 1.52 12.98 -7.74
CA LEU A 176 2.34 12.60 -6.58
C LEU A 176 2.45 13.72 -5.51
N PRO A 177 1.37 14.46 -5.19
CA PRO A 177 1.45 15.68 -4.37
C PRO A 177 1.92 15.42 -2.94
N ALA A 178 1.67 14.22 -2.41
CA ALA A 178 2.12 13.81 -1.07
C ALA A 178 3.58 13.30 -1.03
N LEU A 179 4.24 13.19 -2.19
CA LEU A 179 5.58 12.62 -2.30
C LEU A 179 6.62 13.62 -2.79
N MET A 180 6.21 14.63 -3.57
CA MET A 180 7.13 15.62 -4.12
C MET A 180 6.40 16.90 -4.53
N PRO A 181 7.10 18.06 -4.60
CA PRO A 181 6.49 19.29 -5.07
C PRO A 181 6.22 19.27 -6.58
N PRO A 182 5.33 20.18 -7.07
CA PRO A 182 4.93 20.22 -8.48
C PRO A 182 6.11 20.32 -9.46
N GLU A 183 7.14 21.07 -9.14
CA GLU A 183 8.32 21.26 -9.99
C GLU A 183 9.08 19.96 -10.20
N VAL A 184 9.12 19.10 -9.18
CA VAL A 184 9.79 17.78 -9.25
C VAL A 184 8.93 16.79 -10.04
N SER A 185 7.62 16.86 -9.90
CA SER A 185 6.70 15.97 -10.62
C SER A 185 6.47 16.37 -12.08
N ALA A 186 6.80 17.61 -12.48
CA ALA A 186 6.53 18.15 -13.82
C ALA A 186 7.10 17.30 -14.95
N ARG A 187 8.30 16.74 -14.78
CA ARG A 187 8.91 15.86 -15.79
C ARG A 187 8.09 14.57 -15.98
N LEU A 188 7.61 14.01 -14.92
CA LEU A 188 6.78 12.80 -14.99
C LEU A 188 5.39 13.11 -15.60
N GLN A 189 4.81 14.26 -15.28
CA GLN A 189 3.57 14.73 -15.92
C GLN A 189 3.76 14.85 -17.43
N PHE A 190 4.86 15.50 -17.87
CA PHE A 190 5.19 15.58 -19.29
C PHE A 190 5.32 14.20 -19.93
N THR A 191 6.00 13.27 -19.27
CA THR A 191 6.15 11.90 -19.76
C THR A 191 4.80 11.19 -19.92
N LEU A 192 3.89 11.33 -18.96
CA LEU A 192 2.54 10.77 -19.03
C LEU A 192 1.73 11.35 -20.20
N THR A 193 1.78 12.68 -20.38
CA THR A 193 1.05 13.33 -21.50
C THR A 193 1.59 12.93 -22.87
N GLN A 194 2.90 12.73 -23.01
CA GLN A 194 3.50 12.20 -24.24
C GLN A 194 3.04 10.77 -24.57
N GLN A 195 2.54 10.04 -23.55
CA GLN A 195 1.96 8.71 -23.73
C GLN A 195 0.44 8.71 -23.94
N GLY A 196 -0.14 9.88 -24.14
CA GLY A 196 -1.57 10.02 -24.38
C GLY A 196 -2.43 9.99 -23.12
N VAL A 197 -1.83 10.08 -21.92
CA VAL A 197 -2.60 10.24 -20.69
C VAL A 197 -3.09 11.68 -20.58
N SER A 198 -4.40 11.85 -20.49
CA SER A 198 -5.03 13.16 -20.24
C SER A 198 -5.00 13.46 -18.75
N LEU A 199 -4.37 14.58 -18.34
CA LEU A 199 -4.30 15.01 -16.95
C LEU A 199 -5.40 16.03 -16.65
N HIS A 200 -6.32 15.71 -15.73
CA HIS A 200 -7.33 16.59 -15.19
C HIS A 200 -7.00 16.89 -13.73
N LEU A 201 -6.11 17.84 -13.50
CA LEU A 201 -5.69 18.30 -12.18
C LEU A 201 -6.49 19.52 -11.72
N ASN A 202 -6.39 19.88 -10.43
CA ASN A 202 -7.19 20.94 -9.79
C ASN A 202 -8.70 20.73 -9.95
N THR A 203 -9.17 19.50 -10.03
CA THR A 203 -10.60 19.19 -10.14
C THR A 203 -10.96 17.94 -9.35
N THR A 204 -12.23 17.84 -8.99
CA THR A 204 -12.74 16.72 -8.21
C THR A 204 -13.90 16.07 -8.95
N LEU A 205 -13.97 14.75 -8.92
CA LEU A 205 -15.10 14.00 -9.44
C LEU A 205 -16.31 14.24 -8.54
N GLN A 206 -17.42 14.70 -9.13
CA GLN A 206 -18.64 15.06 -8.43
C GLN A 206 -19.67 13.93 -8.42
N GLN A 207 -19.83 13.27 -9.57
CA GLN A 207 -20.78 12.16 -9.74
C GLN A 207 -20.41 11.28 -10.93
N LEU A 208 -20.96 10.07 -10.93
CA LEU A 208 -20.94 9.13 -12.05
C LEU A 208 -22.36 8.77 -12.44
N GLU A 209 -22.64 8.71 -13.72
CA GLU A 209 -23.91 8.29 -14.27
C GLU A 209 -23.68 7.17 -15.28
N LYS A 210 -24.43 6.07 -15.13
CA LYS A 210 -24.38 4.98 -16.11
C LYS A 210 -24.95 5.44 -17.45
N THR A 211 -24.24 5.14 -18.53
CA THR A 211 -24.70 5.38 -19.91
C THR A 211 -24.94 4.04 -20.62
N GLU A 212 -25.40 4.08 -21.86
CA GLU A 212 -25.59 2.85 -22.69
C GLU A 212 -24.26 2.11 -22.93
N THR A 213 -23.14 2.85 -23.04
CA THR A 213 -21.83 2.31 -23.43
C THR A 213 -20.76 2.42 -22.36
N GLY A 214 -21.09 2.87 -21.15
CA GLY A 214 -20.11 3.04 -20.08
C GLY A 214 -20.60 3.91 -18.95
N VAL A 215 -19.79 4.89 -18.55
CA VAL A 215 -20.05 5.79 -17.41
C VAL A 215 -19.70 7.23 -17.81
N ARG A 216 -20.58 8.17 -17.51
CA ARG A 216 -20.30 9.62 -17.59
C ARG A 216 -19.79 10.11 -16.26
N ALA A 217 -18.60 10.67 -16.25
CA ALA A 217 -17.99 11.34 -15.11
C ALA A 217 -18.20 12.86 -15.21
N THR A 218 -18.80 13.47 -14.18
CA THR A 218 -19.00 14.91 -14.06
C THR A 218 -18.05 15.46 -12.99
N PHE A 219 -17.35 16.55 -13.31
CA PHE A 219 -16.37 17.19 -12.43
C PHE A 219 -16.89 18.51 -11.86
N THR A 220 -16.28 18.96 -10.76
CA THR A 220 -16.64 20.20 -10.06
C THR A 220 -16.41 21.47 -10.89
N ASP A 221 -15.58 21.41 -11.94
CA ASP A 221 -15.36 22.51 -12.90
C ASP A 221 -16.36 22.51 -14.07
N GLY A 222 -17.37 21.64 -14.02
CA GLY A 222 -18.43 21.53 -15.03
C GLY A 222 -18.08 20.69 -16.26
N ARG A 223 -16.86 20.18 -16.37
CA ARG A 223 -16.49 19.25 -17.45
C ARG A 223 -17.14 17.90 -17.25
N ASN A 224 -17.37 17.21 -18.37
CA ASN A 224 -17.85 15.82 -18.39
C ASN A 224 -16.94 14.98 -19.28
N VAL A 225 -16.73 13.72 -18.91
CA VAL A 225 -15.97 12.74 -19.70
C VAL A 225 -16.76 11.43 -19.72
N ASP A 226 -16.96 10.88 -20.90
CA ASP A 226 -17.56 9.55 -21.08
C ASP A 226 -16.45 8.51 -21.19
N VAL A 227 -16.46 7.52 -20.29
CA VAL A 227 -15.46 6.45 -20.19
C VAL A 227 -16.15 5.08 -20.11
N ASP A 228 -15.40 4.03 -20.36
CA ASP A 228 -15.92 2.67 -20.24
C ASP A 228 -15.87 2.19 -18.78
N ASP A 229 -14.80 2.56 -18.06
CA ASP A 229 -14.61 2.21 -16.65
C ASP A 229 -13.92 3.33 -15.85
N VAL A 230 -14.13 3.29 -14.52
CA VAL A 230 -13.53 4.21 -13.55
C VAL A 230 -12.80 3.42 -12.47
N LEU A 231 -11.49 3.68 -12.29
CA LEU A 231 -10.67 3.11 -11.22
C LEU A 231 -10.47 4.12 -10.10
N SER A 232 -10.81 3.75 -8.86
CA SER A 232 -10.50 4.56 -7.69
C SER A 232 -9.11 4.23 -7.15
N ALA A 233 -8.24 5.25 -7.09
CA ALA A 233 -6.87 5.19 -6.58
C ALA A 233 -6.55 6.35 -5.61
N ILE A 234 -7.57 6.84 -4.87
CA ILE A 234 -7.47 8.00 -3.95
C ILE A 234 -6.86 7.67 -2.59
N GLY A 235 -6.36 6.47 -2.41
CA GLY A 235 -5.68 6.03 -1.20
C GLY A 235 -6.26 4.75 -0.60
N LEU A 236 -5.71 4.37 0.53
CA LEU A 236 -6.06 3.16 1.25
C LEU A 236 -6.53 3.50 2.67
N GLN A 237 -7.54 2.79 3.15
CA GLN A 237 -8.04 2.86 4.52
C GLN A 237 -7.67 1.57 5.26
N PRO A 238 -6.92 1.65 6.37
CA PRO A 238 -6.61 0.50 7.21
C PRO A 238 -7.84 -0.27 7.67
N ASN A 239 -7.78 -1.60 7.60
CA ASN A 239 -8.88 -2.49 8.03
C ASN A 239 -8.86 -2.64 9.55
N THR A 240 -9.61 -1.77 10.23
CA THR A 240 -9.61 -1.66 11.69
C THR A 240 -10.90 -2.12 12.37
N GLN A 241 -11.94 -2.44 11.59
CA GLN A 241 -13.29 -2.70 12.09
C GLN A 241 -13.32 -3.83 13.13
N LEU A 242 -12.59 -4.93 12.87
CA LEU A 242 -12.52 -6.08 13.77
C LEU A 242 -11.80 -5.71 15.09
N ALA A 243 -10.71 -4.95 15.02
CA ALA A 243 -9.98 -4.48 16.19
C ALA A 243 -10.82 -3.50 17.03
N LYS A 244 -11.51 -2.57 16.37
CA LYS A 244 -12.43 -1.62 17.01
C LYS A 244 -13.58 -2.36 17.71
N ALA A 245 -14.19 -3.35 17.05
CA ALA A 245 -15.27 -4.16 17.64
C ALA A 245 -14.78 -4.98 18.85
N ALA A 246 -13.50 -5.37 18.87
CA ALA A 246 -12.86 -6.03 20.01
C ALA A 246 -12.45 -5.05 21.12
N GLY A 247 -12.72 -3.75 21.02
CA GLY A 247 -12.39 -2.73 22.01
C GLY A 247 -10.90 -2.37 22.08
N LEU A 248 -10.17 -2.55 20.99
CA LEU A 248 -8.78 -2.10 20.89
C LEU A 248 -8.70 -0.62 20.47
N ALA A 249 -7.62 0.05 20.86
CA ALA A 249 -7.38 1.43 20.48
C ALA A 249 -7.11 1.53 18.96
N VAL A 250 -7.91 2.39 18.30
CA VAL A 250 -7.86 2.65 16.85
C VAL A 250 -7.94 4.15 16.60
N GLN A 251 -7.11 4.66 15.69
CA GLN A 251 -7.21 6.04 15.19
C GLN A 251 -7.20 6.00 13.65
N LYS A 252 -6.09 6.27 12.99
CA LYS A 252 -5.93 6.06 11.53
C LYS A 252 -5.78 4.59 11.19
N GLY A 253 -5.13 3.83 12.07
CA GLY A 253 -4.94 2.39 12.03
C GLY A 253 -5.16 1.74 13.39
N ILE A 254 -4.84 0.47 13.54
CA ILE A 254 -4.79 -0.21 14.84
C ILE A 254 -3.57 0.33 15.57
N GLN A 255 -3.78 1.06 16.66
CA GLN A 255 -2.68 1.69 17.40
C GLN A 255 -1.77 0.64 18.04
N THR A 256 -0.46 0.78 17.80
CA THR A 256 0.56 -0.03 18.45
C THR A 256 1.69 0.85 18.98
N ASN A 257 2.37 0.34 20.00
CA ASN A 257 3.66 0.86 20.44
C ASN A 257 4.79 0.43 19.47
N THR A 258 6.01 0.83 19.75
CA THR A 258 7.19 0.44 18.95
C THR A 258 7.52 -1.05 19.00
N GLN A 259 6.96 -1.81 19.94
CA GLN A 259 7.05 -3.26 20.03
C GLN A 259 5.97 -3.98 19.19
N LEU A 260 5.15 -3.21 18.45
CA LEU A 260 4.03 -3.68 17.64
C LEU A 260 2.86 -4.26 18.46
N GLN A 261 2.80 -3.96 19.75
CA GLN A 261 1.78 -4.40 20.69
C GLN A 261 0.65 -3.37 20.74
N THR A 262 -0.59 -3.82 20.69
CA THR A 262 -1.79 -2.98 20.76
C THR A 262 -2.08 -2.54 22.21
N SER A 263 -3.27 -1.97 22.46
CA SER A 263 -3.76 -1.70 23.83
C SER A 263 -4.02 -2.96 24.65
N ASP A 264 -3.94 -4.15 24.05
CA ASP A 264 -4.00 -5.44 24.74
C ASP A 264 -2.63 -6.13 24.63
N PRO A 265 -2.01 -6.56 25.76
CA PRO A 265 -0.67 -7.12 25.77
C PRO A 265 -0.52 -8.46 25.04
N GLN A 266 -1.61 -9.15 24.71
CA GLN A 266 -1.61 -10.40 23.94
C GLN A 266 -1.91 -10.19 22.45
N ILE A 267 -2.21 -8.95 22.04
CA ILE A 267 -2.64 -8.65 20.67
C ILE A 267 -1.68 -7.65 20.02
N TYR A 268 -1.27 -7.96 18.81
CA TYR A 268 -0.29 -7.22 18.01
C TYR A 268 -0.88 -6.84 16.64
N ALA A 269 -0.28 -5.88 15.96
CA ALA A 269 -0.61 -5.55 14.59
C ALA A 269 0.63 -5.18 13.78
N LEU A 270 0.63 -5.52 12.47
CA LEU A 270 1.67 -5.11 11.53
C LEU A 270 1.09 -4.96 10.10
N GLY A 271 1.83 -4.29 9.25
CA GLY A 271 1.42 -4.01 7.87
C GLY A 271 0.47 -2.83 7.78
N ASP A 272 -0.27 -2.74 6.66
CA ASP A 272 -1.08 -1.57 6.31
C ASP A 272 -2.23 -1.29 7.29
N CYS A 273 -2.61 -2.25 8.14
CA CYS A 273 -3.64 -2.04 9.17
C CYS A 273 -3.09 -1.39 10.45
N ALA A 274 -1.77 -1.38 10.66
CA ALA A 274 -1.16 -0.93 11.90
C ALA A 274 -0.76 0.56 11.85
N GLU A 275 -1.03 1.27 12.95
CA GLU A 275 -0.54 2.61 13.22
C GLU A 275 0.54 2.52 14.30
N ILE A 276 1.81 2.56 13.87
CA ILE A 276 2.97 2.32 14.72
C ILE A 276 3.54 3.65 15.18
N GLY A 277 3.50 3.93 16.49
CA GLY A 277 3.96 5.20 17.03
C GLY A 277 3.30 6.42 16.37
N GLY A 278 1.99 6.33 16.04
CA GLY A 278 1.20 7.38 15.40
C GLY A 278 1.40 7.51 13.89
N LYS A 279 2.10 6.57 13.22
CA LYS A 279 2.37 6.62 11.78
C LYS A 279 1.82 5.39 11.06
N LEU A 280 1.20 5.60 9.89
CA LEU A 280 0.92 4.54 8.92
C LEU A 280 2.15 4.38 8.01
N LEU A 281 2.56 3.14 7.78
CA LEU A 281 3.79 2.81 7.05
C LEU A 281 3.52 1.78 5.94
N PRO A 282 2.71 2.11 4.91
CA PRO A 282 2.24 1.16 3.91
C PRO A 282 3.29 0.90 2.81
N PHE A 283 4.50 0.55 3.21
CA PHE A 283 5.60 0.24 2.32
C PHE A 283 6.23 -1.11 2.69
N LEU A 284 6.77 -1.82 1.70
CA LEU A 284 7.29 -3.17 1.89
C LEU A 284 8.42 -3.26 2.92
N GLN A 285 9.35 -2.30 2.89
CA GLN A 285 10.53 -2.33 3.77
C GLN A 285 10.19 -2.11 5.24
N PRO A 286 9.36 -1.12 5.65
CA PRO A 286 8.85 -1.04 7.02
C PRO A 286 8.14 -2.32 7.48
N ILE A 287 7.34 -2.95 6.61
CA ILE A 287 6.64 -4.20 6.94
C ILE A 287 7.63 -5.33 7.20
N GLN A 288 8.70 -5.45 6.41
CA GLN A 288 9.74 -6.46 6.63
C GLN A 288 10.45 -6.26 7.97
N LEU A 289 10.82 -5.02 8.31
CA LEU A 289 11.46 -4.70 9.59
C LEU A 289 10.50 -4.94 10.76
N SER A 290 9.23 -4.55 10.61
CA SER A 290 8.17 -4.85 11.59
C SER A 290 8.01 -6.36 11.82
N ALA A 291 8.02 -7.16 10.76
CA ALA A 291 7.91 -8.61 10.86
C ALA A 291 9.10 -9.23 11.59
N MET A 292 10.33 -8.72 11.38
CA MET A 292 11.52 -9.18 12.08
C MET A 292 11.47 -8.85 13.58
N THR A 293 11.10 -7.63 13.94
CA THR A 293 10.94 -7.20 15.33
C THR A 293 9.81 -7.96 16.02
N LEU A 294 8.64 -8.05 15.36
CA LEU A 294 7.48 -8.73 15.93
C LEU A 294 7.71 -10.22 16.15
N ALA A 295 8.42 -10.91 15.25
CA ALA A 295 8.73 -12.33 15.43
C ALA A 295 9.51 -12.59 16.72
N LYS A 296 10.49 -11.76 17.06
CA LYS A 296 11.24 -11.84 18.32
C LYS A 296 10.33 -11.54 19.53
N ASN A 297 9.49 -10.51 19.43
CA ASN A 297 8.59 -10.11 20.53
C ASN A 297 7.51 -11.17 20.80
N LEU A 298 7.00 -11.84 19.77
CA LEU A 298 6.10 -12.97 19.93
C LEU A 298 6.76 -14.16 20.63
N LEU A 299 8.06 -14.32 20.53
CA LEU A 299 8.85 -15.37 21.21
C LEU A 299 9.42 -14.93 22.57
N GLY A 300 9.02 -13.75 23.08
CA GLY A 300 9.35 -13.31 24.44
C GLY A 300 10.40 -12.21 24.54
N ALA A 301 10.92 -11.70 23.42
CA ALA A 301 11.75 -10.50 23.43
C ALA A 301 10.91 -9.23 23.69
N SER A 302 11.59 -8.11 23.90
CA SER A 302 10.97 -6.77 24.06
C SER A 302 11.73 -5.74 23.22
N GLU A 303 11.93 -6.07 21.94
CA GLU A 303 12.65 -5.19 21.01
C GLU A 303 11.74 -4.08 20.45
N ALA A 304 12.25 -2.86 20.42
CA ALA A 304 11.60 -1.75 19.76
C ALA A 304 11.92 -1.76 18.25
N LEU A 305 10.91 -1.48 17.43
CA LEU A 305 11.09 -1.31 15.99
C LEU A 305 11.94 -0.07 15.71
N ALA A 306 13.06 -0.27 15.02
CA ALA A 306 13.89 0.78 14.49
C ALA A 306 13.70 0.90 12.97
N LEU A 307 13.37 2.09 12.51
CA LEU A 307 13.14 2.37 11.10
C LEU A 307 14.21 3.36 10.60
N PRO A 308 15.26 2.88 9.91
CA PRO A 308 16.21 3.77 9.25
C PRO A 308 15.53 4.48 8.07
N PRO A 309 16.10 5.58 7.57
CA PRO A 309 15.68 6.13 6.29
C PRO A 309 15.72 5.08 5.19
N MET A 310 14.64 5.00 4.40
CA MET A 310 14.45 3.96 3.39
C MET A 310 14.14 4.55 2.04
N LEU A 311 14.62 3.88 0.98
CA LEU A 311 14.34 4.26 -0.39
C LEU A 311 12.96 3.76 -0.80
N VAL A 312 12.10 4.66 -1.24
CA VAL A 312 10.87 4.35 -1.95
C VAL A 312 11.15 4.41 -3.44
N LYS A 313 10.85 3.34 -4.15
CA LYS A 313 10.92 3.28 -5.62
C LYS A 313 9.53 3.57 -6.19
N ILE A 314 9.45 4.52 -7.09
CA ILE A 314 8.24 4.81 -7.87
C ILE A 314 8.40 4.07 -9.20
N LYS A 315 7.50 3.14 -9.48
CA LYS A 315 7.56 2.27 -10.65
C LYS A 315 7.03 2.98 -11.90
N THR A 316 7.82 3.93 -12.39
CA THR A 316 7.55 4.70 -13.61
C THR A 316 8.59 4.33 -14.67
N PRO A 317 8.38 3.30 -15.48
CA PRO A 317 9.42 2.72 -16.35
C PRO A 317 10.10 3.71 -17.29
N LEU A 318 9.38 4.75 -17.72
CA LEU A 318 9.90 5.74 -18.67
C LEU A 318 10.70 6.87 -18.01
N PHE A 319 10.47 7.10 -16.75
CA PHE A 319 11.26 8.01 -15.93
C PHE A 319 11.29 7.49 -14.50
N PRO A 320 12.12 6.47 -14.23
CA PRO A 320 12.18 5.83 -12.92
C PRO A 320 12.66 6.82 -11.86
N LEU A 321 11.99 6.78 -10.71
CA LEU A 321 12.25 7.67 -9.58
C LEU A 321 12.53 6.87 -8.31
N GLN A 322 13.41 7.42 -7.48
CA GLN A 322 13.64 6.96 -6.11
C GLN A 322 13.61 8.17 -5.18
N MET A 323 13.06 7.98 -3.99
CA MET A 323 13.00 9.02 -2.97
C MET A 323 13.23 8.46 -1.58
N ALA A 324 13.63 9.32 -0.66
CA ALA A 324 13.71 9.01 0.77
C ALA A 324 13.56 10.28 1.61
N GLY A 325 13.21 10.09 2.88
CA GLY A 325 13.04 11.16 3.85
C GLY A 325 11.61 11.69 3.94
N ASP A 326 11.42 12.74 4.72
CA ASP A 326 10.12 13.40 4.90
C ASP A 326 9.96 14.51 3.86
N THR A 327 9.12 14.25 2.86
CA THR A 327 8.87 15.17 1.74
C THR A 327 7.69 16.11 1.99
N THR A 328 6.99 15.96 3.13
CA THR A 328 5.71 16.62 3.42
C THR A 328 5.81 17.76 4.44
N SER A 329 6.95 17.92 5.11
CA SER A 329 7.16 19.01 6.07
C SER A 329 7.11 20.36 5.36
N GLY A 330 6.28 21.29 5.88
CA GLY A 330 5.96 22.56 5.21
C GLY A 330 7.12 23.58 5.13
N ASP A 331 8.20 23.37 5.87
CA ASP A 331 9.34 24.30 5.95
C ASP A 331 10.54 23.87 5.07
N LEU A 332 10.32 22.95 4.14
CA LEU A 332 11.38 22.42 3.29
C LEU A 332 11.64 23.33 2.07
N HIS A 333 12.90 23.62 1.85
CA HIS A 333 13.37 24.30 0.63
C HIS A 333 13.92 23.25 -0.35
N TRP A 334 13.36 23.19 -1.56
CA TRP A 334 13.78 22.25 -2.59
C TRP A 334 14.82 22.86 -3.51
N GLN A 335 16.01 22.24 -3.57
CA GLN A 335 17.05 22.51 -4.54
C GLN A 335 17.03 21.42 -5.62
N GLN A 336 16.98 21.82 -6.89
CA GLN A 336 16.83 20.90 -8.02
C GLN A 336 17.98 21.07 -9.00
N GLU A 337 18.49 19.94 -9.45
CA GLU A 337 19.49 19.84 -10.51
C GLU A 337 18.95 18.94 -11.61
N TRP A 338 18.89 19.45 -12.82
CA TRP A 338 18.43 18.74 -14.01
C TRP A 338 19.54 18.70 -15.07
N ASN A 339 19.67 17.55 -15.75
CA ASN A 339 20.49 17.41 -16.94
C ASN A 339 19.87 16.34 -17.85
N GLU A 340 20.51 16.05 -18.99
CA GLU A 340 20.05 15.04 -19.95
C GLU A 340 19.95 13.63 -19.36
N GLN A 341 20.77 13.31 -18.35
CA GLN A 341 20.79 12.00 -17.69
C GLN A 341 19.71 11.82 -16.64
N GLY A 342 19.11 12.90 -16.14
CA GLY A 342 18.08 12.79 -15.10
C GLY A 342 18.05 13.97 -14.13
N MET A 343 17.56 13.71 -12.92
CA MET A 343 17.38 14.75 -11.90
C MET A 343 17.84 14.33 -10.51
N VAL A 344 18.22 15.33 -9.72
CA VAL A 344 18.33 15.26 -8.26
C VAL A 344 17.60 16.45 -7.66
N ALA A 345 16.66 16.19 -6.76
CA ALA A 345 15.99 17.19 -5.96
C ALA A 345 16.27 16.91 -4.48
N LYS A 346 16.75 17.91 -3.75
CA LYS A 346 17.09 17.84 -2.32
C LYS A 346 16.17 18.78 -1.54
N ALA A 347 15.51 18.25 -0.53
CA ALA A 347 14.72 19.03 0.42
C ALA A 347 15.58 19.35 1.64
N LEU A 348 15.84 20.62 1.86
CA LEU A 348 16.65 21.13 2.95
C LEU A 348 15.76 21.89 3.94
N ASP A 349 16.06 21.78 5.23
CA ASP A 349 15.42 22.60 6.25
C ASP A 349 16.08 23.99 6.35
N SER A 350 15.60 24.82 7.29
CA SER A 350 16.13 26.16 7.54
C SER A 350 17.61 26.18 7.95
N GLN A 351 18.15 25.06 8.42
CA GLN A 351 19.55 24.88 8.78
C GLN A 351 20.40 24.27 7.65
N GLN A 352 19.85 24.17 6.44
CA GLN A 352 20.48 23.52 5.28
C GLN A 352 20.78 22.04 5.48
N VAL A 353 20.03 21.37 6.37
CA VAL A 353 20.16 19.93 6.62
C VAL A 353 19.26 19.18 5.66
N LEU A 354 19.78 18.12 5.02
CA LEU A 354 19.01 17.25 4.12
C LEU A 354 17.95 16.48 4.88
N ARG A 355 16.67 16.69 4.54
CA ARG A 355 15.50 16.04 5.14
C ARG A 355 14.84 15.04 4.22
N ALA A 356 14.91 15.29 2.90
CA ALA A 356 14.42 14.35 1.89
C ALA A 356 15.16 14.58 0.57
N PHE A 357 15.03 13.61 -0.32
CA PHE A 357 15.48 13.76 -1.70
C PHE A 357 14.63 12.94 -2.67
N VAL A 358 14.64 13.36 -3.93
CA VAL A 358 14.11 12.62 -5.08
C VAL A 358 15.21 12.56 -6.14
N VAL A 359 15.46 11.37 -6.69
CA VAL A 359 16.40 11.17 -7.79
C VAL A 359 15.71 10.43 -8.93
N GLY A 360 16.03 10.78 -10.17
CA GLY A 360 15.39 10.18 -11.33
C GLY A 360 16.34 9.97 -12.50
N GLY A 361 15.96 9.04 -13.41
CA GLY A 361 16.76 8.67 -14.56
C GLY A 361 18.07 7.99 -14.15
N GLU A 362 19.16 8.26 -14.89
CA GLU A 362 20.48 7.70 -14.61
C GLU A 362 21.12 8.23 -13.32
N ARG A 363 20.57 9.36 -12.77
CA ARG A 363 21.03 9.94 -11.50
C ARG A 363 20.53 9.16 -10.27
N MET A 364 19.74 8.08 -10.42
CA MET A 364 19.39 7.18 -9.33
C MET A 364 20.60 6.57 -8.61
N LYS A 365 21.76 6.50 -9.24
CA LYS A 365 23.03 6.12 -8.59
C LYS A 365 23.41 6.99 -7.40
N GLU A 366 22.89 8.23 -7.32
CA GLU A 366 23.11 9.16 -6.23
C GLU A 366 22.21 8.89 -5.01
N ALA A 367 21.21 8.02 -5.13
CA ALA A 367 20.28 7.71 -4.04
C ALA A 367 20.99 7.19 -2.77
N PHE A 368 21.94 6.25 -2.90
CA PHE A 368 22.64 5.70 -1.73
C PHE A 368 23.56 6.70 -1.02
N PRO A 369 24.38 7.52 -1.68
CA PRO A 369 25.08 8.62 -1.04
C PRO A 369 24.18 9.58 -0.28
N LEU A 370 23.04 9.99 -0.87
CA LEU A 370 22.06 10.86 -0.22
C LEU A 370 21.36 10.19 0.95
N LEU A 371 21.02 8.90 0.83
CA LEU A 371 20.41 8.13 1.92
C LEU A 371 21.32 8.07 3.17
N ARG A 372 22.64 7.95 2.98
CA ARG A 372 23.60 7.98 4.08
C ARG A 372 23.63 9.34 4.79
N GLN A 373 23.47 10.44 4.07
CA GLN A 373 23.37 11.77 4.65
C GLN A 373 22.11 11.92 5.53
N LEU A 374 20.96 11.37 5.09
CA LEU A 374 19.75 11.34 5.90
C LEU A 374 19.95 10.54 7.21
N SER A 375 20.65 9.41 7.15
CA SER A 375 20.87 8.53 8.31
C SER A 375 21.73 9.18 9.39
N THR A 376 22.70 10.02 9.03
CA THR A 376 23.54 10.73 10.00
C THR A 376 22.79 11.80 10.78
N VAL A 377 21.77 12.40 10.18
CA VAL A 377 20.92 13.42 10.81
C VAL A 377 19.94 12.81 11.82
N THR A 378 19.36 11.65 11.51
CA THR A 378 18.43 10.96 12.42
C THR A 378 19.10 10.41 13.68
N SER A 379 20.39 10.14 13.65
CA SER A 379 21.15 9.66 14.82
C SER A 379 21.53 10.78 15.82
N THR A 380 21.39 12.06 15.42
CA THR A 380 21.80 13.20 16.28
C THR A 380 20.61 13.80 17.06
N THR A 381 19.37 13.37 16.79
CA THR A 381 18.14 13.89 17.41
C THR A 381 17.40 12.88 18.29
N ALA A 382 18.05 11.76 18.67
CA ALA A 382 17.51 10.73 19.58
C ALA A 382 18.02 10.87 21.01
#